data_68cbf5c03926fe2cf23b48a2ff1398e8
#
_entry.id   68cbf5c03926fe2cf23b48a2ff1398e8
#
_cell.length_a   1.000
_cell.length_b   1.000
_cell.length_c   1.000
_cell.angle_alpha   90.00
_cell.angle_beta   90.00
_cell.angle_gamma   90.00
#
_symmetry.space_group_name_H-M   'P 1'
#
loop_
_entity.id
_entity.type
_entity.pdbx_description
1 polymer ?
#
loop_
_entity_poly.entity_id
_entity_poly.type
_entity_poly.pdbx_seq_one_letter_code
_entity_poly.pdbx_strand_id
1 'polypeptide(L)'
;LIAQEFQKLLPVEQNPMYTEGYEGFFHLDALSGNVEETAADYIIRDHNRQLFEQKKELFMSCADFLNRKYGEGTAIVDMKDSYYNMREIMEQHMHLIDNAKAAMEELGIEPKVSPIRGGTDGARLSFMGLPCPNLCTGGENYHGRYEYACVQSMEKTTGLLIAIAAKYADR
;
A
#
# COMPACT_ATOMS: atom_id res chain seq x y z
N LEU A 1 -19.38 21.10 -5.59
CA LEU A 1 -20.57 20.25 -5.76
C LEU A 1 -20.24 18.98 -6.54
N ILE A 2 -19.61 19.11 -7.74
CA ILE A 2 -19.27 17.95 -8.59
C ILE A 2 -18.27 17.01 -7.92
N ALA A 3 -17.22 17.52 -7.30
CA ALA A 3 -16.27 16.68 -6.55
C ALA A 3 -16.94 15.89 -5.40
N GLN A 4 -17.93 16.48 -4.74
CA GLN A 4 -18.70 15.77 -3.71
C GLN A 4 -19.60 14.68 -4.33
N GLU A 5 -20.14 14.92 -5.51
CA GLU A 5 -20.92 13.92 -6.24
C GLU A 5 -20.02 12.77 -6.70
N PHE A 6 -18.84 13.06 -7.24
CA PHE A 6 -17.85 12.05 -7.58
C PHE A 6 -17.56 11.12 -6.38
N GLN A 7 -17.29 11.71 -5.22
CA GLN A 7 -17.00 10.91 -4.02
C GLN A 7 -18.18 10.01 -3.59
N LYS A 8 -19.42 10.46 -3.83
CA LYS A 8 -20.62 9.66 -3.52
C LYS A 8 -20.87 8.50 -4.48
N LEU A 9 -20.29 8.53 -5.68
CA LEU A 9 -20.35 7.43 -6.65
C LEU A 9 -19.42 6.29 -6.30
N LEU A 10 -18.37 6.56 -5.51
CA LEU A 10 -17.46 5.52 -5.01
C LEU A 10 -18.11 4.75 -3.84
N PRO A 11 -17.86 3.43 -3.74
CA PRO A 11 -18.40 2.62 -2.64
C PRO A 11 -17.87 3.10 -1.29
N VAL A 12 -18.74 3.55 -0.41
CA VAL A 12 -18.36 4.09 0.90
C VAL A 12 -17.68 3.04 1.78
N GLU A 13 -18.09 1.79 1.67
CA GLU A 13 -17.52 0.64 2.37
C GLU A 13 -16.09 0.31 1.93
N GLN A 14 -15.66 0.80 0.77
CA GLN A 14 -14.29 0.65 0.26
C GLN A 14 -13.43 1.88 0.56
N ASN A 15 -13.64 2.50 1.69
CA ASN A 15 -12.79 3.56 2.22
C ASN A 15 -11.83 2.97 3.28
N PRO A 16 -10.61 3.50 3.47
CA PRO A 16 -9.67 3.00 4.49
C PRO A 16 -10.25 2.90 5.91
N MET A 17 -11.27 3.71 6.23
CA MET A 17 -11.94 3.69 7.53
C MET A 17 -12.76 2.41 7.76
N TYR A 18 -13.23 1.76 6.69
CA TYR A 18 -14.13 0.59 6.73
C TYR A 18 -13.48 -0.68 6.21
N THR A 19 -12.23 -0.63 5.81
CA THR A 19 -11.50 -1.77 5.23
C THR A 19 -10.29 -2.14 6.07
N GLU A 20 -9.93 -3.42 6.12
CA GLU A 20 -8.80 -3.93 6.88
C GLU A 20 -8.03 -5.03 6.12
N GLY A 21 -6.89 -5.44 6.64
CA GLY A 21 -6.11 -6.57 6.14
C GLY A 21 -5.79 -6.45 4.65
N TYR A 22 -6.31 -7.37 3.85
CA TYR A 22 -6.08 -7.47 2.40
C TYR A 22 -7.14 -6.75 1.55
N GLU A 23 -8.13 -6.12 2.16
CA GLU A 23 -9.17 -5.39 1.45
C GLU A 23 -8.63 -4.13 0.78
N GLY A 24 -9.02 -3.95 -0.49
CA GLY A 24 -8.66 -2.76 -1.25
C GLY A 24 -9.58 -1.57 -0.95
N PHE A 25 -9.14 -0.37 -1.31
CA PHE A 25 -9.86 0.86 -0.99
C PHE A 25 -9.65 1.97 -2.00
N PHE A 26 -10.53 2.98 -1.92
CA PHE A 26 -10.38 4.31 -2.49
C PHE A 26 -10.12 5.30 -1.35
N HIS A 27 -9.02 6.00 -1.38
CA HIS A 27 -8.67 7.00 -0.38
C HIS A 27 -8.58 8.37 -1.03
N LEU A 28 -9.41 9.31 -0.58
CA LEU A 28 -9.23 10.72 -0.92
C LEU A 28 -8.11 11.28 -0.03
N ASP A 29 -6.96 11.53 -0.63
CA ASP A 29 -5.75 11.99 0.06
C ASP A 29 -5.74 13.51 0.21
N ALA A 30 -6.11 14.23 -0.87
CA ALA A 30 -6.21 15.68 -0.83
C ALA A 30 -7.39 16.18 -1.67
N LEU A 31 -7.97 17.29 -1.22
CA LEU A 31 -9.02 18.01 -1.93
C LEU A 31 -8.73 19.50 -1.85
N SER A 32 -8.61 20.16 -2.98
CA SER A 32 -8.38 21.60 -3.06
C SER A 32 -9.17 22.21 -4.22
N GLY A 33 -9.55 23.46 -4.09
CA GLY A 33 -10.23 24.12 -5.20
C GLY A 33 -11.09 25.31 -4.79
N ASN A 34 -11.81 25.80 -5.78
CA ASN A 34 -12.74 26.92 -5.65
C ASN A 34 -14.07 26.61 -6.38
N VAL A 35 -14.85 27.62 -6.75
CA VAL A 35 -16.15 27.46 -7.42
C VAL A 35 -15.98 26.96 -8.87
N GLU A 36 -14.88 27.31 -9.52
CA GLU A 36 -14.64 27.03 -10.95
C GLU A 36 -13.89 25.71 -11.15
N GLU A 37 -12.90 25.41 -10.29
CA GLU A 37 -12.02 24.25 -10.44
C GLU A 37 -11.76 23.58 -9.08
N THR A 38 -11.75 22.28 -9.08
CA THR A 38 -11.43 21.46 -7.90
C THR A 38 -10.52 20.31 -8.31
N ALA A 39 -9.38 20.17 -7.62
CA ALA A 39 -8.49 19.02 -7.71
C ALA A 39 -8.73 18.08 -6.53
N ALA A 40 -8.80 16.79 -6.83
CA ALA A 40 -8.98 15.72 -5.84
C ALA A 40 -7.95 14.61 -6.11
N ASP A 41 -7.03 14.42 -5.16
CA ASP A 41 -6.02 13.38 -5.24
C ASP A 41 -6.55 12.11 -4.56
N TYR A 42 -6.56 11.01 -5.30
CA TYR A 42 -7.01 9.72 -4.81
C TYR A 42 -5.89 8.69 -4.85
N ILE A 43 -5.87 7.84 -3.86
CA ILE A 43 -5.06 6.63 -3.84
C ILE A 43 -6.00 5.44 -3.97
N ILE A 44 -5.79 4.62 -4.99
CA ILE A 44 -6.51 3.36 -5.20
C ILE A 44 -5.55 2.22 -4.85
N ARG A 45 -6.00 1.31 -3.99
CA ARG A 45 -5.20 0.16 -3.58
C ARG A 45 -6.02 -1.11 -3.57
N ASP A 46 -5.37 -2.21 -3.94
CA ASP A 46 -5.86 -3.56 -3.71
C ASP A 46 -4.67 -4.52 -3.72
N HIS A 47 -4.72 -5.54 -2.88
CA HIS A 47 -3.71 -6.61 -2.88
C HIS A 47 -3.90 -7.60 -4.03
N ASN A 48 -5.13 -7.72 -4.54
CA ASN A 48 -5.48 -8.54 -5.69
C ASN A 48 -5.44 -7.69 -6.96
N ARG A 49 -4.63 -8.10 -7.94
CA ARG A 49 -4.45 -7.36 -9.19
C ARG A 49 -5.75 -7.18 -9.97
N GLN A 50 -6.58 -8.23 -10.05
CA GLN A 50 -7.83 -8.15 -10.78
C GLN A 50 -8.82 -7.18 -10.11
N LEU A 51 -8.93 -7.21 -8.79
CA LEU A 51 -9.76 -6.26 -8.04
C LEU A 51 -9.20 -4.83 -8.12
N PHE A 52 -7.89 -4.68 -8.20
CA PHE A 52 -7.26 -3.37 -8.42
C PHE A 52 -7.66 -2.79 -9.78
N GLU A 53 -7.58 -3.57 -10.86
CA GLU A 53 -8.01 -3.09 -12.19
C GLU A 53 -9.52 -2.78 -12.22
N GLN A 54 -10.37 -3.59 -11.59
CA GLN A 54 -11.80 -3.30 -11.46
C GLN A 54 -12.08 -1.99 -10.72
N LYS A 55 -11.28 -1.66 -9.69
CA LYS A 55 -11.38 -0.39 -8.99
C LYS A 55 -11.01 0.79 -9.90
N LYS A 56 -9.98 0.65 -10.71
CA LYS A 56 -9.59 1.68 -11.69
C LYS A 56 -10.72 1.89 -12.72
N GLU A 57 -11.28 0.81 -13.25
CA GLU A 57 -12.42 0.87 -14.18
C GLU A 57 -13.65 1.55 -13.57
N LEU A 58 -13.98 1.23 -12.31
CA LEU A 58 -15.05 1.89 -11.58
C LEU A 58 -14.77 3.39 -11.43
N PHE A 59 -13.56 3.77 -11.05
CA PHE A 59 -13.16 5.15 -10.88
C PHE A 59 -13.32 5.95 -12.20
N MET A 60 -12.86 5.40 -13.31
CA MET A 60 -13.05 5.99 -14.64
C MET A 60 -14.52 6.10 -15.02
N SER A 61 -15.33 5.06 -14.73
CA SER A 61 -16.76 5.06 -15.00
C SER A 61 -17.52 6.14 -14.23
N CYS A 62 -17.06 6.48 -13.00
CA CYS A 62 -17.61 7.61 -12.24
C CYS A 62 -17.34 8.94 -12.93
N ALA A 63 -16.13 9.15 -13.47
CA ALA A 63 -15.79 10.35 -14.22
C ALA A 63 -16.61 10.44 -15.51
N ASP A 64 -16.74 9.35 -16.26
CA ASP A 64 -17.56 9.29 -17.47
C ASP A 64 -19.04 9.58 -17.20
N PHE A 65 -19.56 9.09 -16.07
CA PHE A 65 -20.92 9.41 -15.66
C PHE A 65 -21.11 10.93 -15.45
N LEU A 66 -20.19 11.59 -14.76
CA LEU A 66 -20.25 13.03 -14.54
C LEU A 66 -20.08 13.82 -15.83
N ASN A 67 -19.22 13.39 -16.74
CA ASN A 67 -19.05 14.00 -18.06
C ASN A 67 -20.34 13.90 -18.90
N ARG A 68 -21.01 12.76 -18.88
CA ARG A 68 -22.32 12.61 -19.53
C ARG A 68 -23.40 13.48 -18.90
N LYS A 69 -23.37 13.68 -17.58
CA LYS A 69 -24.36 14.45 -16.86
C LYS A 69 -24.20 15.96 -16.99
N TYR A 70 -22.96 16.45 -16.93
CA TYR A 70 -22.65 17.87 -16.82
C TYR A 70 -21.93 18.46 -18.03
N GLY A 71 -21.52 17.64 -18.97
CA GLY A 71 -20.78 18.03 -20.17
C GLY A 71 -19.35 17.50 -20.17
N GLU A 72 -18.84 17.28 -21.38
CA GLU A 72 -17.50 16.78 -21.62
C GLU A 72 -16.45 17.68 -20.96
N GLY A 73 -15.44 17.06 -20.32
CA GLY A 73 -14.35 17.78 -19.64
C GLY A 73 -14.68 18.26 -18.22
N THR A 74 -15.89 17.94 -17.70
CA THR A 74 -16.26 18.27 -16.32
C THR A 74 -15.44 17.48 -15.28
N ALA A 75 -15.15 16.21 -15.56
CA ALA A 75 -14.29 15.38 -14.75
C ALA A 75 -13.15 14.83 -15.60
N ILE A 76 -11.93 15.26 -15.30
CA ILE A 76 -10.71 14.81 -15.98
C ILE A 76 -9.92 13.96 -14.99
N VAL A 77 -9.55 12.76 -15.41
CA VAL A 77 -8.77 11.82 -14.59
C VAL A 77 -7.38 11.65 -15.17
N ASP A 78 -6.34 11.96 -14.40
CA ASP A 78 -4.94 11.57 -14.66
C ASP A 78 -4.60 10.40 -13.75
N MET A 79 -4.58 9.18 -14.27
CA MET A 79 -4.34 7.97 -13.50
C MET A 79 -2.98 7.38 -13.83
N LYS A 80 -2.16 7.12 -12.80
CA LYS A 80 -0.82 6.55 -12.94
C LYS A 80 -0.63 5.41 -11.96
N ASP A 81 -0.18 4.26 -12.48
CA ASP A 81 0.24 3.14 -11.64
C ASP A 81 1.63 3.42 -11.08
N SER A 82 1.79 3.31 -9.77
CA SER A 82 3.09 3.52 -9.11
C SER A 82 3.84 2.20 -8.92
N TYR A 83 3.17 1.15 -8.48
CA TYR A 83 3.69 -0.21 -8.30
C TYR A 83 2.55 -1.17 -8.01
N TYR A 84 2.79 -2.47 -8.21
CA TYR A 84 1.87 -3.55 -7.86
C TYR A 84 2.27 -4.24 -6.56
N ASN A 85 1.47 -5.20 -6.11
CA ASN A 85 1.82 -6.03 -4.96
C ASN A 85 3.08 -6.85 -5.28
N MET A 86 4.11 -6.74 -4.44
CA MET A 86 5.38 -7.45 -4.64
C MET A 86 5.25 -8.97 -4.50
N ARG A 87 4.12 -9.49 -4.06
CA ARG A 87 3.89 -10.94 -3.89
C ARG A 87 4.23 -11.73 -5.14
N GLU A 88 3.87 -11.23 -6.33
CA GLU A 88 4.16 -11.87 -7.62
C GLU A 88 5.68 -12.12 -7.81
N ILE A 89 6.51 -11.22 -7.30
CA ILE A 89 7.97 -11.34 -7.33
C ILE A 89 8.44 -12.25 -6.19
N MET A 90 7.92 -12.05 -4.98
CA MET A 90 8.34 -12.77 -3.78
C MET A 90 8.06 -14.28 -3.87
N GLU A 91 7.01 -14.71 -4.55
CA GLU A 91 6.69 -16.14 -4.74
C GLU A 91 7.84 -16.93 -5.40
N GLN A 92 8.67 -16.25 -6.18
CA GLN A 92 9.87 -16.85 -6.78
C GLN A 92 11.13 -16.75 -5.88
N HIS A 93 11.04 -16.02 -4.76
CA HIS A 93 12.14 -15.72 -3.85
C HIS A 93 11.79 -15.98 -2.38
N MET A 94 10.96 -17.01 -2.12
CA MET A 94 10.48 -17.32 -0.76
C MET A 94 11.59 -17.59 0.25
N HIS A 95 12.78 -18.03 -0.22
CA HIS A 95 13.95 -18.22 0.65
C HIS A 95 14.33 -16.96 1.44
N LEU A 96 14.04 -15.75 0.93
CA LEU A 96 14.29 -14.49 1.65
C LEU A 96 13.40 -14.39 2.89
N ILE A 97 12.12 -14.76 2.73
CA ILE A 97 11.14 -14.76 3.81
C ILE A 97 11.41 -15.89 4.80
N ASP A 98 11.73 -17.08 4.30
CA ASP A 98 11.99 -18.25 5.13
C ASP A 98 13.26 -18.05 5.99
N ASN A 99 14.34 -17.48 5.42
CA ASN A 99 15.54 -17.13 6.16
C ASN A 99 15.26 -16.08 7.25
N ALA A 100 14.43 -15.07 6.94
CA ALA A 100 14.04 -14.06 7.92
C ALA A 100 13.23 -14.66 9.07
N LYS A 101 12.27 -15.53 8.77
CA LYS A 101 11.49 -16.25 9.80
C LYS A 101 12.39 -17.12 10.67
N ALA A 102 13.27 -17.92 10.07
CA ALA A 102 14.20 -18.76 10.81
C ALA A 102 15.12 -17.94 11.73
N ALA A 103 15.61 -16.77 11.26
CA ALA A 103 16.39 -15.86 12.09
C ALA A 103 15.59 -15.27 13.26
N MET A 104 14.30 -14.97 13.05
CA MET A 104 13.39 -14.52 14.11
C MET A 104 13.22 -15.61 15.17
N GLU A 105 12.94 -16.85 14.77
CA GLU A 105 12.74 -17.99 15.67
C GLU A 105 14.00 -18.26 16.49
N GLU A 106 15.20 -18.21 15.90
CA GLU A 106 16.48 -18.36 16.60
C GLU A 106 16.69 -17.30 17.68
N LEU A 107 16.14 -16.11 17.48
CA LEU A 107 16.21 -15.00 18.45
C LEU A 107 15.01 -14.97 19.42
N GLY A 108 14.15 -16.00 19.40
CA GLY A 108 12.95 -16.05 20.23
C GLY A 108 11.91 -15.01 19.86
N ILE A 109 11.90 -14.55 18.61
CA ILE A 109 10.90 -13.64 18.04
C ILE A 109 9.88 -14.46 17.25
N GLU A 110 8.61 -14.37 17.60
CA GLU A 110 7.53 -15.01 16.83
C GLU A 110 7.33 -14.29 15.49
N PRO A 111 7.55 -14.97 14.34
CA PRO A 111 7.38 -14.34 13.04
C PRO A 111 5.89 -14.15 12.71
N LYS A 112 5.50 -12.91 12.43
CA LYS A 112 4.16 -12.57 11.95
C LYS A 112 4.25 -11.99 10.54
N VAL A 113 3.48 -12.57 9.63
CA VAL A 113 3.34 -12.07 8.26
C VAL A 113 2.03 -11.32 8.16
N SER A 114 2.09 -10.03 7.88
CA SER A 114 0.91 -9.18 7.76
C SER A 114 0.96 -8.37 6.46
N PRO A 115 -0.19 -8.02 5.88
CA PRO A 115 -0.23 -7.16 4.70
C PRO A 115 0.18 -5.74 5.08
N ILE A 116 0.91 -5.09 4.18
CA ILE A 116 1.16 -3.65 4.25
C ILE A 116 0.16 -2.96 3.33
N ARG A 117 -0.69 -2.11 3.89
CA ARG A 117 -1.75 -1.40 3.14
C ARG A 117 -1.24 -0.13 2.45
N GLY A 118 -0.03 0.28 2.78
CA GLY A 118 0.67 1.39 2.18
C GLY A 118 1.65 0.97 1.09
N GLY A 119 2.35 1.96 0.50
CA GLY A 119 3.48 1.74 -0.38
C GLY A 119 4.77 1.49 0.39
N THR A 120 5.66 0.72 -0.20
CA THR A 120 6.99 0.51 0.35
C THR A 120 8.04 0.58 -0.75
N ASP A 121 9.24 1.04 -0.40
CA ASP A 121 10.38 1.02 -1.32
C ASP A 121 10.72 -0.41 -1.73
N GLY A 122 10.52 -1.39 -0.84
CA GLY A 122 10.73 -2.79 -1.13
C GLY A 122 9.86 -3.31 -2.27
N ALA A 123 8.59 -2.88 -2.37
CA ALA A 123 7.74 -3.22 -3.49
C ALA A 123 8.31 -2.65 -4.80
N ARG A 124 8.71 -1.38 -4.81
CA ARG A 124 9.29 -0.73 -5.98
C ARG A 124 10.60 -1.38 -6.41
N LEU A 125 11.50 -1.63 -5.46
CA LEU A 125 12.78 -2.30 -5.72
C LEU A 125 12.58 -3.71 -6.28
N SER A 126 11.58 -4.44 -5.78
CA SER A 126 11.27 -5.79 -6.27
C SER A 126 10.91 -5.79 -7.76
N PHE A 127 10.11 -4.83 -8.22
CA PHE A 127 9.79 -4.68 -9.65
C PHE A 127 10.94 -4.13 -10.49
N MET A 128 11.97 -3.55 -9.86
CA MET A 128 13.21 -3.15 -10.53
C MET A 128 14.26 -4.28 -10.61
N GLY A 129 13.92 -5.49 -10.18
CA GLY A 129 14.79 -6.66 -10.24
C GLY A 129 15.57 -6.94 -8.94
N LEU A 130 15.28 -6.24 -7.85
CA LEU A 130 15.84 -6.52 -6.53
C LEU A 130 14.73 -7.00 -5.60
N PRO A 131 14.51 -8.33 -5.45
CA PRO A 131 13.51 -8.86 -4.52
C PRO A 131 13.80 -8.39 -3.10
N CYS A 132 12.88 -7.57 -2.55
CA CYS A 132 13.12 -6.85 -1.32
C CYS A 132 11.89 -6.91 -0.40
N PRO A 133 11.73 -8.00 0.40
CA PRO A 133 10.66 -8.09 1.39
C PRO A 133 10.88 -7.09 2.53
N ASN A 134 9.78 -6.63 3.14
CA ASN A 134 9.85 -5.72 4.27
C ASN A 134 10.04 -6.46 5.58
N LEU A 135 10.81 -5.88 6.48
CA LEU A 135 11.01 -6.34 7.86
C LEU A 135 10.40 -5.34 8.85
N CYS A 136 10.19 -5.79 10.08
CA CYS A 136 9.83 -4.92 11.20
C CYS A 136 10.95 -3.93 11.53
N THR A 137 10.60 -2.78 12.10
CA THR A 137 11.55 -1.73 12.48
C THR A 137 11.46 -1.35 13.96
N GLY A 138 10.39 -1.75 14.64
CA GLY A 138 10.08 -1.32 16.02
C GLY A 138 9.26 -0.04 16.08
N GLY A 139 8.80 0.48 14.94
CA GLY A 139 7.88 1.61 14.86
C GLY A 139 6.43 1.20 15.03
N GLU A 140 5.63 2.11 15.55
CA GLU A 140 4.20 1.95 15.79
C GLU A 140 3.44 3.24 15.46
N ASN A 141 2.15 3.15 15.16
CA ASN A 141 1.28 4.28 14.82
C ASN A 141 1.78 5.13 13.64
N TYR A 142 2.32 4.47 12.62
CA TYR A 142 2.89 5.11 11.43
C TYR A 142 1.96 6.16 10.83
N HIS A 143 2.55 7.30 10.42
CA HIS A 143 1.86 8.46 9.84
C HIS A 143 0.90 9.17 10.80
N GLY A 144 0.82 8.75 12.05
CA GLY A 144 -0.02 9.35 13.08
C GLY A 144 0.74 10.38 13.93
N ARG A 145 0.00 11.31 14.54
CA ARG A 145 0.60 12.29 15.49
C ARG A 145 1.21 11.64 16.75
N TYR A 146 0.90 10.39 17.01
CA TYR A 146 1.43 9.59 18.11
C TYR A 146 2.35 8.46 17.62
N GLU A 147 2.99 8.65 16.46
CA GLU A 147 4.01 7.74 15.96
C GLU A 147 5.19 7.68 16.92
N TYR A 148 5.66 6.47 17.19
CA TYR A 148 6.81 6.24 18.07
C TYR A 148 7.61 5.02 17.64
N ALA A 149 8.85 4.90 18.13
CA ALA A 149 9.67 3.71 17.98
C ALA A 149 10.04 3.17 19.37
N CYS A 150 9.87 1.87 19.56
CA CYS A 150 10.26 1.19 20.78
C CYS A 150 11.75 0.81 20.71
N VAL A 151 12.58 1.32 21.62
CA VAL A 151 14.04 1.09 21.64
C VAL A 151 14.35 -0.41 21.72
N GLN A 152 13.66 -1.16 22.59
CA GLN A 152 13.85 -2.61 22.73
C GLN A 152 13.51 -3.38 21.44
N SER A 153 12.51 -2.94 20.69
CA SER A 153 12.16 -3.51 19.39
C SER A 153 13.19 -3.17 18.32
N MET A 154 13.74 -1.95 18.35
CA MET A 154 14.84 -1.54 17.45
C MET A 154 16.12 -2.37 17.71
N GLU A 155 16.48 -2.62 18.98
CA GLU A 155 17.59 -3.48 19.34
C GLU A 155 17.40 -4.91 18.83
N LYS A 156 16.21 -5.49 19.02
CA LYS A 156 15.88 -6.81 18.47
C LYS A 156 15.95 -6.84 16.94
N THR A 157 15.45 -5.82 16.28
CA THR A 157 15.52 -5.71 14.81
C THR A 157 16.97 -5.62 14.33
N THR A 158 17.83 -4.91 15.05
CA THR A 158 19.26 -4.86 14.73
C THR A 158 19.91 -6.25 14.83
N GLY A 159 19.62 -6.98 15.91
CA GLY A 159 20.06 -8.38 16.07
C GLY A 159 19.52 -9.29 14.95
N LEU A 160 18.26 -9.10 14.57
CA LEU A 160 17.64 -9.84 13.45
C LEU A 160 18.36 -9.60 12.12
N LEU A 161 18.70 -8.36 11.79
CA LEU A 161 19.45 -8.04 10.56
C LEU A 161 20.81 -8.73 10.52
N ILE A 162 21.53 -8.76 11.65
CA ILE A 162 22.81 -9.49 11.78
C ILE A 162 22.60 -10.98 11.57
N ALA A 163 21.57 -11.58 12.19
CA ALA A 163 21.28 -13.01 12.06
C ALA A 163 20.87 -13.39 10.65
N ILE A 164 20.08 -12.55 9.96
CA ILE A 164 19.74 -12.75 8.55
C ILE A 164 21.02 -12.69 7.69
N ALA A 165 21.86 -11.69 7.86
CA ALA A 165 23.10 -11.56 7.09
C ALA A 165 24.02 -12.77 7.27
N ALA A 166 24.13 -13.32 8.48
CA ALA A 166 24.90 -14.51 8.75
C ALA A 166 24.42 -15.74 7.97
N LYS A 167 23.10 -15.88 7.72
CA LYS A 167 22.54 -17.00 6.92
C LYS A 167 22.99 -16.98 5.43
N TYR A 168 23.57 -15.88 4.98
CA TYR A 168 24.07 -15.73 3.61
C TYR A 168 25.62 -15.70 3.55
N ALA A 169 26.30 -15.61 4.69
CA ALA A 169 27.77 -15.54 4.73
C ALA A 169 28.44 -16.89 4.41
N ASP A 170 27.75 -18.00 4.65
CA ASP A 170 28.28 -19.37 4.52
C ASP A 170 27.93 -20.03 3.17
N ARG A 171 27.59 -19.24 2.14
CA ARG A 171 27.22 -19.73 0.82
C ARG A 171 28.28 -19.42 -0.22
#